data_a1ec356564fb17519333159f233b97f4
#
_entry.id   a1ec356564fb17519333159f233b97f4
#
_cell.length_a   1.000
_cell.length_b   1.000
_cell.length_c   1.000
_cell.angle_alpha   90.00
_cell.angle_beta   90.00
_cell.angle_gamma   90.00
#
_symmetry.space_group_name_H-M   'P 1'
#
loop_
_entity.id
_entity.type
_entity.pdbx_description
1 polymer ?
#
loop_
_entity_poly.entity_id
_entity_poly.type
_entity_poly.pdbx_seq_one_letter_code
_entity_poly.pdbx_strand_id
1 'polypeptide(L)'
;PRVHVEGAELDMSFSGLKRAVVNLAHNAQQKGEPLDAAALARDFTQAVSDELVPRAMEAARRTGRRTIVAAGGVAANSIIRGDLERACRQAGCRLYLPPLRLCGDNGAMIGAQGYYEYLAGHTADLSLNAYATRDLDRG
;
A
#
# COMPACT_ATOMS: atom_id res chain seq x y z
N PRO A 1 -10.26 8.50 -12.75
CA PRO A 1 -9.10 8.94 -13.55
C PRO A 1 -7.95 7.98 -13.32
N ARG A 2 -7.42 7.42 -14.40
CA ARG A 2 -6.18 6.62 -14.34
C ARG A 2 -5.01 7.58 -14.40
N VAL A 3 -4.11 7.52 -13.42
CA VAL A 3 -2.90 8.33 -13.41
C VAL A 3 -1.77 7.52 -14.04
N HIS A 4 -1.27 7.99 -15.18
CA HIS A 4 -0.06 7.46 -15.79
C HIS A 4 1.12 8.34 -15.38
N VAL A 5 2.15 7.76 -14.78
CA VAL A 5 3.40 8.47 -14.48
C VAL A 5 4.33 8.25 -15.67
N GLU A 6 4.61 9.32 -16.43
CA GLU A 6 5.50 9.25 -17.58
C GLU A 6 6.91 8.82 -17.16
N GLY A 7 7.47 7.84 -17.87
CA GLY A 7 8.84 7.38 -17.68
C GLY A 7 9.07 6.36 -16.55
N ALA A 8 8.05 6.02 -15.76
CA ALA A 8 8.18 5.07 -14.68
C ALA A 8 6.96 4.12 -14.63
N GLU A 9 7.02 3.05 -15.39
CA GLU A 9 5.88 2.12 -15.57
C GLU A 9 5.40 1.41 -14.30
N LEU A 10 6.25 1.31 -13.28
CA LEU A 10 5.92 0.69 -12.00
C LEU A 10 5.57 1.71 -10.91
N ASP A 11 5.83 2.99 -11.14
CA ASP A 11 5.51 4.02 -10.18
C ASP A 11 4.01 4.28 -10.12
N MET A 12 3.54 4.67 -8.94
CA MET A 12 2.13 4.89 -8.66
C MET A 12 1.92 6.26 -8.03
N SER A 13 0.85 6.93 -8.44
CA SER A 13 0.40 8.14 -7.78
C SER A 13 -1.11 8.09 -7.55
N PHE A 14 -1.50 8.23 -6.30
CA PHE A 14 -2.91 8.26 -5.89
C PHE A 14 -3.43 9.68 -5.65
N SER A 15 -2.59 10.70 -5.84
CA SER A 15 -2.94 12.11 -5.61
C SER A 15 -4.10 12.58 -6.48
N GLY A 16 -4.10 12.19 -7.77
CA GLY A 16 -5.17 12.51 -8.71
C GLY A 16 -6.49 11.83 -8.36
N LEU A 17 -6.44 10.56 -7.98
CA LEU A 17 -7.60 9.78 -7.58
C LEU A 17 -8.24 10.36 -6.31
N LYS A 18 -7.42 10.66 -5.28
CA LYS A 18 -7.87 11.30 -4.05
C LYS A 18 -8.55 12.65 -4.34
N ARG A 19 -7.94 13.49 -5.17
CA ARG A 19 -8.48 14.80 -5.53
C ARG A 19 -9.82 14.67 -6.27
N ALA A 20 -9.95 13.72 -7.18
CA ALA A 20 -11.19 13.47 -7.91
C ALA A 20 -12.35 13.13 -6.98
N VAL A 21 -12.12 12.25 -5.98
CA VAL A 21 -13.14 11.87 -4.99
C VAL A 21 -13.52 13.07 -4.11
N VAL A 22 -12.54 13.84 -3.63
CA VAL A 22 -12.81 15.03 -2.81
C VAL A 22 -13.64 16.06 -3.60
N ASN A 23 -13.28 16.32 -4.86
CA ASN A 23 -14.02 17.24 -5.71
C ASN A 23 -15.45 16.76 -6.00
N LEU A 24 -15.63 15.44 -6.24
CA LEU A 24 -16.95 14.85 -6.47
C LEU A 24 -17.84 15.01 -5.25
N ALA A 25 -17.33 14.69 -4.06
CA ALA A 25 -18.06 14.85 -2.80
C ALA A 25 -18.42 16.30 -2.52
N HIS A 26 -17.48 17.22 -2.74
CA HIS A 26 -17.70 18.66 -2.55
C HIS A 26 -18.75 19.22 -3.53
N ASN A 27 -18.68 18.84 -4.81
CA ASN A 27 -19.65 19.27 -5.81
C ASN A 27 -21.06 18.76 -5.52
N ALA A 28 -21.21 17.49 -5.09
CA ALA A 28 -22.51 16.95 -4.70
C ALA A 28 -23.08 17.72 -3.50
N GLN A 29 -22.25 18.01 -2.50
CA GLN A 29 -22.67 18.82 -1.34
C GLN A 29 -23.12 20.23 -1.72
N GLN A 30 -22.38 20.91 -2.61
CA GLN A 30 -22.73 22.27 -3.07
C GLN A 30 -24.05 22.30 -3.85
N LYS A 31 -24.34 21.25 -4.63
CA LYS A 31 -25.56 21.16 -5.42
C LYS A 31 -26.75 20.61 -4.63
N GLY A 32 -26.54 20.14 -3.40
CA GLY A 32 -27.58 19.42 -2.64
C GLY A 32 -27.97 18.09 -3.24
N GLU A 33 -27.09 17.48 -4.07
CA GLU A 33 -27.33 16.19 -4.70
C GLU A 33 -27.00 15.05 -3.72
N PRO A 34 -27.81 13.98 -3.67
CA PRO A 34 -27.51 12.83 -2.82
C PRO A 34 -26.26 12.13 -3.33
N LEU A 35 -25.34 11.78 -2.42
CA LEU A 35 -24.13 11.02 -2.72
C LEU A 35 -24.19 9.66 -1.99
N ASP A 36 -24.12 8.57 -2.76
CA ASP A 36 -23.92 7.25 -2.19
C ASP A 36 -22.44 7.09 -1.77
N ALA A 37 -22.17 7.41 -0.51
CA ALA A 37 -20.83 7.35 0.06
C ALA A 37 -20.28 5.91 0.07
N ALA A 38 -21.13 4.89 0.21
CA ALA A 38 -20.71 3.49 0.23
C ALA A 38 -20.29 3.03 -1.17
N ALA A 39 -21.05 3.39 -2.20
CA ALA A 39 -20.68 3.12 -3.59
C ALA A 39 -19.37 3.85 -3.95
N LEU A 40 -19.26 5.14 -3.61
CA LEU A 40 -18.07 5.93 -3.89
C LEU A 40 -16.81 5.35 -3.19
N ALA A 41 -16.93 4.93 -1.93
CA ALA A 41 -15.83 4.33 -1.19
C ALA A 41 -15.39 2.99 -1.82
N ARG A 42 -16.34 2.16 -2.26
CA ARG A 42 -16.06 0.91 -2.96
C ARG A 42 -15.34 1.17 -4.29
N ASP A 43 -15.86 2.10 -5.10
CA ASP A 43 -15.30 2.44 -6.41
C ASP A 43 -13.91 3.06 -6.29
N PHE A 44 -13.70 3.91 -5.27
CA PHE A 44 -12.38 4.44 -4.94
C PHE A 44 -11.40 3.33 -4.59
N THR A 45 -11.81 2.40 -3.72
CA THR A 45 -10.96 1.28 -3.31
C THR A 45 -10.63 0.36 -4.48
N GLN A 46 -11.63 0.08 -5.34
CA GLN A 46 -11.40 -0.70 -6.55
C GLN A 46 -10.42 -0.01 -7.49
N ALA A 47 -10.56 1.30 -7.69
CA ALA A 47 -9.62 2.07 -8.52
C ALA A 47 -8.18 2.03 -7.97
N VAL A 48 -8.01 2.05 -6.64
CA VAL A 48 -6.69 1.85 -6.00
C VAL A 48 -6.17 0.44 -6.29
N SER A 49 -7.01 -0.58 -6.14
CA SER A 49 -6.64 -1.98 -6.41
C SER A 49 -6.23 -2.20 -7.87
N ASP A 50 -6.99 -1.62 -8.81
CA ASP A 50 -6.75 -1.71 -10.26
C ASP A 50 -5.39 -1.09 -10.67
N GLU A 51 -4.88 -0.15 -9.90
CA GLU A 51 -3.56 0.44 -10.12
C GLU A 51 -2.44 -0.36 -9.42
N LEU A 52 -2.68 -0.77 -8.17
CA LEU A 52 -1.66 -1.37 -7.32
C LEU A 52 -1.36 -2.82 -7.72
N VAL A 53 -2.41 -3.63 -7.90
CA VAL A 53 -2.24 -5.08 -8.10
C VAL A 53 -1.52 -5.41 -9.40
N PRO A 54 -1.88 -4.84 -10.57
CA PRO A 54 -1.16 -5.13 -11.81
C PRO A 54 0.31 -4.71 -11.76
N ARG A 55 0.64 -3.58 -11.12
CA ARG A 55 2.02 -3.12 -11.00
C ARG A 55 2.84 -3.99 -10.06
N ALA A 56 2.27 -4.44 -8.95
CA ALA A 56 2.93 -5.39 -8.06
C ALA A 56 3.24 -6.72 -8.78
N MET A 57 2.30 -7.22 -9.57
CA MET A 57 2.48 -8.44 -10.36
C MET A 57 3.51 -8.25 -11.47
N GLU A 58 3.52 -7.10 -12.15
CA GLU A 58 4.50 -6.78 -13.17
C GLU A 58 5.91 -6.62 -12.57
N ALA A 59 6.04 -5.98 -11.40
CA ALA A 59 7.31 -5.90 -10.68
C ALA A 59 7.85 -7.31 -10.33
N ALA A 60 6.99 -8.19 -9.82
CA ALA A 60 7.35 -9.57 -9.52
C ALA A 60 7.83 -10.32 -10.79
N ARG A 61 7.12 -10.14 -11.91
CA ARG A 61 7.47 -10.72 -13.20
C ARG A 61 8.83 -10.23 -13.72
N ARG A 62 9.07 -8.91 -13.69
CA ARG A 62 10.33 -8.29 -14.17
C ARG A 62 11.53 -8.71 -13.33
N THR A 63 11.33 -8.84 -12.03
CA THR A 63 12.41 -9.25 -11.09
C THR A 63 12.57 -10.76 -10.96
N GLY A 64 11.72 -11.56 -11.60
CA GLY A 64 11.71 -13.01 -11.49
C GLY A 64 11.31 -13.52 -10.10
N ARG A 65 10.73 -12.65 -9.25
CA ARG A 65 10.33 -13.01 -7.89
C ARG A 65 8.97 -13.73 -7.91
N ARG A 66 8.88 -14.80 -7.11
CA ARG A 66 7.64 -15.59 -6.95
C ARG A 66 7.04 -15.50 -5.56
N THR A 67 7.53 -14.58 -4.75
CA THR A 67 7.01 -14.32 -3.41
C THR A 67 6.72 -12.83 -3.29
N ILE A 68 5.49 -12.52 -2.91
CA ILE A 68 5.01 -11.16 -2.63
C ILE A 68 4.66 -11.10 -1.15
N VAL A 69 5.12 -10.07 -0.47
CA VAL A 69 4.73 -9.74 0.90
C VAL A 69 4.02 -8.39 0.85
N ALA A 70 2.79 -8.32 1.35
CA ALA A 70 2.06 -7.07 1.45
C ALA A 70 1.68 -6.83 2.92
N ALA A 71 2.11 -5.68 3.45
CA ALA A 71 1.89 -5.28 4.83
C ALA A 71 1.48 -3.79 4.89
N GLY A 72 1.19 -3.31 6.09
CA GLY A 72 0.72 -1.95 6.32
C GLY A 72 -0.79 -1.80 6.26
N GLY A 73 -1.31 -0.61 6.62
CA GLY A 73 -2.74 -0.36 6.79
C GLY A 73 -3.58 -0.64 5.54
N VAL A 74 -3.05 -0.34 4.34
CA VAL A 74 -3.74 -0.61 3.06
C VAL A 74 -3.93 -2.11 2.83
N ALA A 75 -3.00 -2.96 3.30
CA ALA A 75 -3.11 -4.40 3.21
C ALA A 75 -4.23 -5.00 4.08
N ALA A 76 -4.86 -4.22 4.95
CA ALA A 76 -6.06 -4.62 5.70
C ALA A 76 -7.34 -4.53 4.86
N ASN A 77 -7.33 -3.78 3.75
CA ASN A 77 -8.52 -3.61 2.91
C ASN A 77 -8.91 -4.91 2.22
N SER A 78 -10.17 -5.34 2.38
CA SER A 78 -10.65 -6.63 1.88
C SER A 78 -10.64 -6.75 0.36
N ILE A 79 -10.91 -5.67 -0.36
CA ILE A 79 -10.91 -5.64 -1.84
C ILE A 79 -9.48 -5.86 -2.34
N ILE A 80 -8.53 -5.06 -1.85
CA ILE A 80 -7.13 -5.13 -2.25
C ILE A 80 -6.52 -6.51 -1.89
N ARG A 81 -6.81 -7.04 -0.69
CA ARG A 81 -6.38 -8.39 -0.31
C ARG A 81 -6.90 -9.45 -1.26
N GLY A 82 -8.21 -9.42 -1.54
CA GLY A 82 -8.84 -10.40 -2.42
C GLY A 82 -8.29 -10.34 -3.85
N ASP A 83 -8.01 -9.15 -4.35
CA ASP A 83 -7.44 -8.95 -5.69
C ASP A 83 -5.98 -9.43 -5.75
N LEU A 84 -5.16 -9.12 -4.74
CA LEU A 84 -3.80 -9.64 -4.63
C LEU A 84 -3.77 -11.17 -4.52
N GLU A 85 -4.63 -11.76 -3.69
CA GLU A 85 -4.73 -13.22 -3.54
C GLU A 85 -5.10 -13.89 -4.86
N ARG A 86 -6.04 -13.31 -5.58
CA ARG A 86 -6.49 -13.81 -6.90
C ARG A 86 -5.38 -13.71 -7.93
N ALA A 87 -4.72 -12.55 -8.04
CA ALA A 87 -3.65 -12.31 -8.99
C ALA A 87 -2.42 -13.20 -8.71
N CYS A 88 -2.01 -13.33 -7.45
CA CYS A 88 -0.90 -14.20 -7.06
C CYS A 88 -1.18 -15.67 -7.38
N ARG A 89 -2.41 -16.14 -7.10
CA ARG A 89 -2.84 -17.51 -7.41
C ARG A 89 -2.79 -17.79 -8.91
N GLN A 90 -3.29 -16.87 -9.73
CA GLN A 90 -3.26 -16.98 -11.20
C GLN A 90 -1.83 -17.01 -11.76
N ALA A 91 -0.93 -16.25 -11.16
CA ALA A 91 0.48 -16.16 -11.59
C ALA A 91 1.39 -17.22 -10.96
N GLY A 92 0.89 -18.09 -10.09
CA GLY A 92 1.69 -19.07 -9.35
C GLY A 92 2.67 -18.43 -8.36
N CYS A 93 2.37 -17.23 -7.86
CA CYS A 93 3.15 -16.53 -6.84
C CYS A 93 2.63 -16.86 -5.43
N ARG A 94 3.54 -16.92 -4.46
CA ARG A 94 3.20 -17.00 -3.05
C ARG A 94 2.94 -15.60 -2.51
N LEU A 95 1.83 -15.44 -1.78
CA LEU A 95 1.48 -14.19 -1.11
C LEU A 95 1.51 -14.39 0.40
N TYR A 96 2.19 -13.48 1.10
CA TYR A 96 2.17 -13.37 2.55
C TYR A 96 1.48 -12.08 2.96
N LEU A 97 0.45 -12.22 3.78
CA LEU A 97 -0.33 -11.11 4.35
C LEU A 97 -0.37 -11.29 5.87
N PRO A 98 -0.09 -10.27 6.67
CA PRO A 98 -0.24 -10.37 8.10
C PRO A 98 -1.72 -10.52 8.49
N PRO A 99 -2.02 -11.07 9.67
CA PRO A 99 -3.35 -10.97 10.27
C PRO A 99 -3.81 -9.51 10.34
N LEU A 100 -5.10 -9.25 10.19
CA LEU A 100 -5.65 -7.89 10.12
C LEU A 100 -5.22 -7.01 11.30
N ARG A 101 -5.15 -7.57 12.51
CA ARG A 101 -4.71 -6.87 13.72
C ARG A 101 -3.26 -6.38 13.70
N LEU A 102 -2.44 -6.91 12.79
CA LEU A 102 -1.02 -6.57 12.64
C LEU A 102 -0.74 -5.76 11.36
N CYS A 103 -1.78 -5.38 10.61
CA CYS A 103 -1.61 -4.56 9.40
C CYS A 103 -1.31 -3.09 9.72
N GLY A 104 -1.86 -2.56 10.84
CA GLY A 104 -1.56 -1.20 11.30
C GLY A 104 -0.29 -1.15 12.14
N ASP A 105 0.10 0.04 12.52
CA ASP A 105 1.23 0.27 13.42
C ASP A 105 1.02 -0.44 14.76
N ASN A 106 2.01 -1.19 15.19
CA ASN A 106 1.94 -1.92 16.45
C ASN A 106 3.33 -2.13 17.06
N GLY A 107 3.38 -2.19 18.40
CA GLY A 107 4.63 -2.35 19.13
C GLY A 107 5.33 -3.69 18.88
N ALA A 108 4.58 -4.74 18.51
CA ALA A 108 5.17 -6.06 18.27
C ALA A 108 6.10 -6.07 17.04
N MET A 109 5.74 -5.37 15.96
CA MET A 109 6.60 -5.29 14.77
C MET A 109 7.88 -4.50 15.06
N ILE A 110 7.79 -3.42 15.85
CA ILE A 110 8.95 -2.60 16.24
C ILE A 110 9.85 -3.40 17.20
N GLY A 111 9.25 -4.08 18.17
CA GLY A 111 10.01 -4.95 19.09
C GLY A 111 10.71 -6.10 18.37
N ALA A 112 10.05 -6.73 17.39
CA ALA A 112 10.66 -7.78 16.58
C ALA A 112 11.84 -7.24 15.75
N GLN A 113 11.66 -6.11 15.07
CA GLN A 113 12.74 -5.47 14.31
C GLN A 113 13.92 -5.10 15.23
N GLY A 114 13.64 -4.46 16.36
CA GLY A 114 14.68 -4.09 17.33
C GLY A 114 15.45 -5.31 17.88
N TYR A 115 14.78 -6.43 18.08
CA TYR A 115 15.43 -7.66 18.48
C TYR A 115 16.40 -8.19 17.42
N TYR A 116 16.01 -8.20 16.14
CA TYR A 116 16.89 -8.64 15.05
C TYR A 116 18.06 -7.68 14.84
N GLU A 117 17.85 -6.37 14.96
CA GLU A 117 18.94 -5.36 14.92
C GLU A 117 19.94 -5.59 16.06
N TYR A 118 19.43 -5.85 17.28
CA TYR A 118 20.27 -6.19 18.42
C TYR A 118 21.11 -7.45 18.18
N LEU A 119 20.50 -8.53 17.65
CA LEU A 119 21.23 -9.76 17.32
C LEU A 119 22.30 -9.56 16.24
N ALA A 120 22.06 -8.63 15.32
CA ALA A 120 23.02 -8.25 14.27
C ALA A 120 24.13 -7.32 14.78
N GLY A 121 24.09 -6.90 16.04
CA GLY A 121 25.06 -5.97 16.63
C GLY A 121 24.84 -4.51 16.24
N HIS A 122 23.72 -4.18 15.63
CA HIS A 122 23.36 -2.84 15.23
C HIS A 122 22.81 -2.07 16.44
N THR A 123 23.70 -1.54 17.24
CA THR A 123 23.34 -0.69 18.38
C THR A 123 23.81 0.73 18.14
N ALA A 124 23.05 1.70 18.61
CA ALA A 124 23.39 3.11 18.52
C ALA A 124 23.86 3.63 19.89
N ASP A 125 24.63 4.70 19.89
CA ASP A 125 25.01 5.43 21.08
C ASP A 125 23.98 6.52 21.44
N LEU A 126 24.30 7.37 22.40
CA LEU A 126 23.41 8.44 22.86
C LEU A 126 23.20 9.58 21.84
N SER A 127 23.89 9.55 20.69
CA SER A 127 23.69 10.50 19.60
C SER A 127 22.55 10.12 18.66
N LEU A 128 21.92 8.96 18.87
CA LEU A 128 20.78 8.51 18.08
C LEU A 128 19.68 9.57 18.05
N ASN A 129 19.26 9.94 16.84
CA ASN A 129 18.21 10.91 16.64
C ASN A 129 17.05 10.31 15.81
N ALA A 130 15.86 10.87 15.95
CA ALA A 130 14.71 10.52 15.15
C ALA A 130 14.64 11.41 13.91
N TYR A 131 14.34 10.79 12.76
CA TYR A 131 14.17 11.48 11.48
C TYR A 131 12.75 11.26 10.97
N ALA A 132 12.06 12.33 10.59
CA ALA A 132 10.70 12.24 10.04
C ALA A 132 10.66 11.61 8.65
N THR A 133 11.76 11.73 7.88
CA THR A 133 11.88 11.18 6.53
C THR A 133 13.30 10.69 6.32
N ARG A 134 13.43 9.49 5.77
CA ARG A 134 14.71 8.91 5.39
C ARG A 134 14.58 8.21 4.05
N ASP A 135 15.56 8.37 3.16
CA ASP A 135 15.60 7.65 1.91
C ASP A 135 15.79 6.14 2.15
N LEU A 136 15.08 5.32 1.39
CA LEU A 136 15.16 3.86 1.50
C LEU A 136 16.55 3.31 1.17
N ASP A 137 17.31 4.01 0.31
CA ASP A 137 18.63 3.60 -0.15
C ASP A 137 19.76 4.00 0.81
N ARG A 138 19.44 4.68 1.90
CA ARG A 138 20.39 5.07 2.96
C ARG A 138 20.11 4.25 4.22
N GLY A 139 20.40 2.96 4.11
CA GLY A 139 20.40 2.03 5.23
C GLY A 139 21.67 2.13 6.06
#